data_3f427966af5d261a95cee650d73f6451
#
_entry.id   3f427966af5d261a95cee650d73f6451
#
_cell.length_a   1.000
_cell.length_b   1.000
_cell.length_c   1.000
_cell.angle_alpha   90.00
_cell.angle_beta   90.00
_cell.angle_gamma   90.00
#
_symmetry.space_group_name_H-M   'P 1'
#
loop_
_entity.id
_entity.type
_entity.pdbx_description
1 polymer ?
#
loop_
_entity_poly.entity_id
_entity_poly.type
_entity_poly.pdbx_seq_one_letter_code
_entity_poly.pdbx_strand_id
1 'polypeptide(L)'
;MNNSRILINNLKIFQGINQNVTNIFLILFGTLLLTISAKVQVPFWPVPMTMQTFMVFLIGATYGVRLSFFTLVAYLFEGAIGLPVFATGGGIVYLTGPTAGYLYGMTIAAVVISYFADKGFSASYIKTFVSIILGSILIFALGVLYLGSIIGYNKAIQAGLLLSLIHI
;
A
#
# COMPACT_ATOMS: atom_id res chain seq x y z
N MET A 1 -11.37 20.04 17.25
CA MET A 1 -10.04 20.38 16.75
C MET A 1 -9.67 19.34 15.71
N ASN A 2 -9.99 19.61 14.46
CA ASN A 2 -9.86 18.62 13.38
C ASN A 2 -9.30 19.34 12.15
N ASN A 3 -7.99 19.55 12.15
CA ASN A 3 -7.27 19.97 10.95
C ASN A 3 -6.37 18.82 10.49
N SER A 4 -6.97 17.70 10.15
CA SER A 4 -6.32 16.75 9.26
C SER A 4 -6.16 17.48 7.92
N ARG A 5 -4.97 17.97 7.67
CA ARG A 5 -4.58 18.59 6.41
C ARG A 5 -4.41 17.49 5.36
N ILE A 6 -5.47 16.79 5.09
CA ILE A 6 -5.55 15.88 3.96
C ILE A 6 -5.43 16.77 2.74
N LEU A 7 -4.36 16.62 1.96
CA LEU A 7 -4.10 17.43 0.77
C LEU A 7 -5.31 17.46 -0.17
N ILE A 8 -6.08 16.37 -0.18
CA ILE A 8 -7.29 16.17 -0.99
C ILE A 8 -8.45 17.09 -0.56
N ASN A 9 -8.63 17.39 0.74
CA ASN A 9 -9.69 18.30 1.20
C ASN A 9 -9.46 19.78 0.76
N ASN A 10 -8.24 20.10 0.36
CA ASN A 10 -7.88 21.43 -0.16
C ASN A 10 -8.07 21.55 -1.67
N LEU A 11 -8.41 20.47 -2.38
CA LEU A 11 -8.69 20.50 -3.80
C LEU A 11 -10.09 21.12 -4.03
N LYS A 12 -10.14 22.29 -4.68
CA LYS A 12 -11.38 23.02 -5.03
C LYS A 12 -12.37 22.20 -5.83
N ILE A 13 -11.91 21.12 -6.48
CA ILE A 13 -12.70 20.21 -7.34
C ILE A 13 -13.84 19.53 -6.57
N PHE A 14 -13.68 19.31 -5.25
CA PHE A 14 -14.66 18.61 -4.41
C PHE A 14 -15.52 19.56 -3.56
N GLN A 15 -15.39 20.89 -3.74
CA GLN A 15 -16.22 21.88 -3.05
C GLN A 15 -17.67 21.79 -3.58
N GLY A 16 -18.59 21.40 -2.72
CA GLY A 16 -20.04 21.27 -3.05
C GLY A 16 -20.52 19.83 -3.25
N ILE A 17 -19.65 18.82 -3.24
CA ILE A 17 -20.03 17.40 -3.32
C ILE A 17 -20.16 16.83 -1.90
N ASN A 18 -21.14 15.94 -1.71
CA ASN A 18 -21.29 15.24 -0.44
C ASN A 18 -20.00 14.49 -0.09
N GLN A 19 -19.48 14.69 1.13
CA GLN A 19 -18.22 14.11 1.61
C GLN A 19 -18.18 12.58 1.46
N ASN A 20 -19.32 11.91 1.65
CA ASN A 20 -19.38 10.45 1.51
C ASN A 20 -19.18 10.01 0.06
N VAL A 21 -19.75 10.75 -0.90
CA VAL A 21 -19.57 10.48 -2.34
C VAL A 21 -18.11 10.68 -2.73
N THR A 22 -17.51 11.76 -2.25
CA THR A 22 -16.08 12.03 -2.47
C THR A 22 -15.19 10.92 -1.91
N ASN A 23 -15.48 10.45 -0.70
CA ASN A 23 -14.72 9.38 -0.08
C ASN A 23 -14.81 8.06 -0.87
N ILE A 24 -16.02 7.68 -1.30
CA ILE A 24 -16.24 6.48 -2.13
C ILE A 24 -15.47 6.60 -3.45
N PHE A 25 -15.56 7.75 -4.12
CA PHE A 25 -14.82 7.99 -5.36
C PHE A 25 -13.31 7.86 -5.17
N LEU A 26 -12.77 8.43 -4.09
CA LEU A 26 -11.34 8.36 -3.78
C LEU A 26 -10.88 6.93 -3.46
N ILE A 27 -11.70 6.15 -2.76
CA ILE A 27 -11.41 4.73 -2.50
C ILE A 27 -11.34 3.96 -3.82
N LEU A 28 -12.35 4.06 -4.67
CA LEU A 28 -12.37 3.38 -5.97
C LEU A 28 -11.24 3.84 -6.90
N PHE A 29 -10.95 5.13 -6.92
CA PHE A 29 -9.81 5.66 -7.67
C PHE A 29 -8.47 5.13 -7.13
N GLY A 30 -8.34 5.04 -5.81
CA GLY A 30 -7.15 4.48 -5.16
C GLY A 30 -6.95 2.99 -5.47
N THR A 31 -8.03 2.17 -5.43
CA THR A 31 -7.93 0.74 -5.79
C THR A 31 -7.60 0.56 -7.27
N LEU A 32 -8.12 1.41 -8.15
CA LEU A 32 -7.76 1.41 -9.57
C LEU A 32 -6.26 1.72 -9.77
N LEU A 33 -5.73 2.75 -9.10
CA LEU A 33 -4.30 3.08 -9.16
C LEU A 33 -3.43 1.94 -8.62
N LEU A 34 -3.83 1.30 -7.51
CA LEU A 34 -3.14 0.13 -6.97
C LEU A 34 -3.15 -1.03 -7.96
N THR A 35 -4.28 -1.28 -8.62
CA THR A 35 -4.42 -2.32 -9.63
C THR A 35 -3.50 -2.06 -10.84
N ILE A 36 -3.50 -0.85 -11.38
CA ILE A 36 -2.62 -0.48 -12.50
C ILE A 36 -1.15 -0.65 -12.09
N SER A 37 -0.77 -0.15 -10.93
CA SER A 37 0.61 -0.24 -10.44
C SER A 37 1.04 -1.68 -10.14
N ALA A 38 0.12 -2.55 -9.73
CA ALA A 38 0.38 -3.97 -9.55
C ALA A 38 0.68 -4.69 -10.88
N LYS A 39 0.11 -4.21 -12.01
CA LYS A 39 0.37 -4.76 -13.34
C LYS A 39 1.70 -4.31 -13.94
N VAL A 40 2.25 -3.20 -13.45
CA VAL A 40 3.63 -2.79 -13.77
C VAL A 40 4.57 -3.57 -12.86
N GLN A 41 5.03 -4.71 -13.36
CA GLN A 41 5.83 -5.65 -12.57
C GLN A 41 7.02 -6.21 -13.35
N VAL A 42 8.07 -6.53 -12.61
CA VAL A 42 9.16 -7.40 -13.08
C VAL A 42 8.95 -8.78 -12.47
N PRO A 43 8.80 -9.83 -13.28
CA PRO A 43 8.53 -11.16 -12.78
C PRO A 43 9.77 -11.74 -12.08
N PHE A 44 9.72 -11.79 -10.75
CA PHE A 44 10.68 -12.51 -9.91
C PHE A 44 9.96 -13.65 -9.18
N TRP A 45 10.67 -14.70 -8.92
CA TRP A 45 10.18 -15.81 -8.11
C TRP A 45 10.86 -15.78 -6.73
N PRO A 46 10.14 -15.94 -5.61
CA PRO A 46 8.73 -16.31 -5.44
C PRO A 46 7.76 -15.12 -5.40
N VAL A 47 8.24 -13.88 -5.35
CA VAL A 47 7.42 -12.66 -5.24
C VAL A 47 7.78 -11.70 -6.36
N PRO A 48 6.82 -11.30 -7.21
CA PRO A 48 7.08 -10.33 -8.27
C PRO A 48 7.35 -8.95 -7.68
N MET A 49 8.24 -8.19 -8.31
CA MET A 49 8.46 -6.77 -8.00
C MET A 49 7.45 -5.93 -8.74
N THR A 50 6.72 -5.09 -8.02
CA THR A 50 5.67 -4.24 -8.59
C THR A 50 5.87 -2.77 -8.22
N MET A 51 5.32 -1.87 -9.03
CA MET A 51 5.21 -0.45 -8.66
C MET A 51 4.15 -0.18 -7.59
N GLN A 52 3.48 -1.21 -7.09
CA GLN A 52 2.41 -1.11 -6.11
C GLN A 52 2.86 -0.44 -4.81
N THR A 53 4.07 -0.73 -4.34
CA THR A 53 4.65 -0.12 -3.14
C THR A 53 4.70 1.41 -3.25
N PHE A 54 5.08 1.94 -4.42
CA PHE A 54 5.07 3.38 -4.66
C PHE A 54 3.67 3.98 -4.51
N MET A 55 2.63 3.33 -5.07
CA MET A 55 1.25 3.80 -4.93
C MET A 55 0.74 3.71 -3.50
N VAL A 56 1.14 2.69 -2.74
CA VAL A 56 0.85 2.58 -1.30
C VAL A 56 1.41 3.77 -0.53
N PHE A 57 2.65 4.17 -0.83
CA PHE A 57 3.28 5.35 -0.21
C PHE A 57 2.58 6.64 -0.59
N LEU A 58 2.19 6.79 -1.85
CA LEU A 58 1.47 7.96 -2.34
C LEU A 58 0.09 8.08 -1.66
N ILE A 59 -0.68 7.00 -1.60
CA ILE A 59 -1.97 6.94 -0.91
C ILE A 59 -1.78 7.24 0.58
N GLY A 60 -0.79 6.62 1.22
CA GLY A 60 -0.45 6.87 2.62
C GLY A 60 -0.12 8.33 2.90
N ALA A 61 0.63 8.99 2.04
CA ALA A 61 1.03 10.38 2.23
C ALA A 61 -0.09 11.40 1.94
N THR A 62 -1.12 11.04 1.16
CA THR A 62 -2.11 11.99 0.63
C THR A 62 -3.53 11.80 1.14
N TYR A 63 -3.97 10.57 1.42
CA TYR A 63 -5.38 10.27 1.74
C TYR A 63 -5.74 10.47 3.21
N GLY A 64 -4.75 10.38 4.13
CA GLY A 64 -5.00 10.33 5.57
C GLY A 64 -5.44 8.95 6.05
N VAL A 65 -5.37 8.73 7.38
CA VAL A 65 -5.49 7.39 8.00
C VAL A 65 -6.74 6.62 7.59
N ARG A 66 -7.91 7.26 7.66
CA ARG A 66 -9.19 6.56 7.38
C ARG A 66 -9.31 6.13 5.93
N LEU A 67 -9.08 7.05 5.00
CA LEU A 67 -9.22 6.76 3.57
C LEU A 67 -8.17 5.77 3.09
N SER A 68 -6.92 5.89 3.52
CA SER A 68 -5.86 4.94 3.20
C SER A 68 -6.22 3.53 3.67
N PHE A 69 -6.69 3.39 4.91
CA PHE A 69 -7.12 2.10 5.45
C PHE A 69 -8.24 1.48 4.59
N PHE A 70 -9.32 2.23 4.36
CA PHE A 70 -10.45 1.72 3.57
C PHE A 70 -10.07 1.43 2.12
N THR A 71 -9.17 2.20 1.51
CA THR A 71 -8.68 1.95 0.15
C THR A 71 -7.91 0.63 0.08
N LEU A 72 -6.99 0.38 1.01
CA LEU A 72 -6.21 -0.87 1.01
C LEU A 72 -7.10 -2.07 1.36
N VAL A 73 -8.02 -1.94 2.31
CA VAL A 73 -8.98 -3.02 2.64
C VAL A 73 -9.91 -3.31 1.46
N ALA A 74 -10.45 -2.28 0.78
CA ALA A 74 -11.25 -2.45 -0.42
C ALA A 74 -10.46 -3.16 -1.53
N TYR A 75 -9.20 -2.77 -1.77
CA TYR A 75 -8.32 -3.42 -2.72
C TYR A 75 -8.10 -4.92 -2.41
N LEU A 76 -7.86 -5.27 -1.13
CA LEU A 76 -7.74 -6.67 -0.71
C LEU A 76 -9.06 -7.43 -0.90
N PHE A 77 -10.20 -6.78 -0.61
CA PHE A 77 -11.52 -7.37 -0.79
C PHE A 77 -11.84 -7.61 -2.28
N GLU A 78 -11.57 -6.64 -3.15
CA GLU A 78 -11.69 -6.78 -4.61
C GLU A 78 -10.88 -7.99 -5.10
N GLY A 79 -9.64 -8.14 -4.63
CA GLY A 79 -8.82 -9.29 -4.95
C GLY A 79 -9.36 -10.61 -4.38
N ALA A 80 -9.89 -10.60 -3.15
CA ALA A 80 -10.42 -11.80 -2.49
C ALA A 80 -11.64 -12.39 -3.22
N ILE A 81 -12.52 -11.54 -3.75
CA ILE A 81 -13.70 -11.97 -4.54
C ILE A 81 -13.35 -12.46 -5.95
N GLY A 82 -12.05 -12.43 -6.33
CA GLY A 82 -11.58 -13.00 -7.59
C GLY A 82 -11.30 -11.98 -8.69
N LEU A 83 -11.45 -10.69 -8.44
CA LEU A 83 -11.04 -9.67 -9.42
C LEU A 83 -9.52 -9.73 -9.64
N PRO A 84 -9.03 -9.63 -10.88
CA PRO A 84 -7.60 -9.75 -11.20
C PRO A 84 -6.83 -8.47 -10.87
N VAL A 85 -6.99 -7.96 -9.64
CA VAL A 85 -6.38 -6.69 -9.20
C VAL A 85 -4.93 -6.84 -8.73
N PHE A 86 -4.52 -8.06 -8.31
CA PHE A 86 -3.14 -8.33 -7.90
C PHE A 86 -2.21 -8.52 -9.10
N ALA A 87 -0.91 -8.55 -8.85
CA ALA A 87 0.13 -8.61 -9.88
C ALA A 87 -0.10 -9.75 -10.89
N THR A 88 -0.31 -10.97 -10.43
CA THR A 88 -0.46 -12.18 -11.27
C THR A 88 -1.88 -12.76 -11.29
N GLY A 89 -2.88 -12.04 -10.75
CA GLY A 89 -4.27 -12.51 -10.75
C GLY A 89 -5.09 -11.99 -9.58
N GLY A 90 -5.95 -12.84 -9.05
CA GLY A 90 -6.84 -12.56 -7.92
C GLY A 90 -7.31 -13.85 -7.27
N GLY A 91 -8.22 -13.73 -6.32
CA GLY A 91 -8.80 -14.84 -5.56
C GLY A 91 -8.20 -14.98 -4.16
N ILE A 92 -8.96 -15.65 -3.29
CA ILE A 92 -8.59 -15.83 -1.88
C ILE A 92 -7.27 -16.61 -1.73
N VAL A 93 -6.94 -17.47 -2.69
CA VAL A 93 -5.69 -18.25 -2.72
C VAL A 93 -4.47 -17.31 -2.84
N TYR A 94 -4.62 -16.15 -3.49
CA TYR A 94 -3.55 -15.17 -3.57
C TYR A 94 -3.24 -14.54 -2.22
N LEU A 95 -4.26 -14.36 -1.37
CA LEU A 95 -4.13 -13.82 -0.02
C LEU A 95 -3.56 -14.82 1.00
N THR A 96 -3.38 -16.06 0.62
CA THR A 96 -2.70 -17.11 1.41
C THR A 96 -1.38 -17.56 0.79
N GLY A 97 -1.04 -17.01 -0.38
CA GLY A 97 0.17 -17.33 -1.12
C GLY A 97 1.42 -16.57 -0.63
N PRO A 98 2.58 -16.78 -1.29
CA PRO A 98 3.87 -16.20 -0.89
C PRO A 98 3.89 -14.67 -0.80
N THR A 99 3.02 -13.99 -1.54
CA THR A 99 2.91 -12.52 -1.59
C THR A 99 2.00 -11.93 -0.51
N ALA A 100 1.22 -12.76 0.19
CA ALA A 100 0.19 -12.31 1.12
C ALA A 100 0.75 -11.44 2.26
N GLY A 101 1.89 -11.81 2.82
CA GLY A 101 2.54 -11.03 3.87
C GLY A 101 2.91 -9.60 3.43
N TYR A 102 3.31 -9.44 2.18
CA TYR A 102 3.60 -8.12 1.61
C TYR A 102 2.32 -7.29 1.45
N LEU A 103 1.22 -7.88 1.01
CA LEU A 103 -0.07 -7.21 0.87
C LEU A 103 -0.62 -6.71 2.22
N TYR A 104 -0.54 -7.55 3.26
CA TYR A 104 -0.89 -7.15 4.62
C TYR A 104 0.05 -6.07 5.15
N GLY A 105 1.36 -6.20 4.88
CA GLY A 105 2.36 -5.21 5.20
C GLY A 105 2.10 -3.86 4.55
N MET A 106 1.68 -3.83 3.28
CA MET A 106 1.29 -2.62 2.56
C MET A 106 0.10 -1.91 3.21
N THR A 107 -0.89 -2.67 3.70
CA THR A 107 -2.05 -2.09 4.39
C THR A 107 -1.62 -1.39 5.69
N ILE A 108 -0.79 -2.04 6.49
CA ILE A 108 -0.27 -1.47 7.74
C ILE A 108 0.64 -0.28 7.46
N ALA A 109 1.53 -0.39 6.46
CA ALA A 109 2.43 0.69 6.08
C ALA A 109 1.68 1.95 5.61
N ALA A 110 0.61 1.80 4.79
CA ALA A 110 -0.22 2.91 4.36
C ALA A 110 -0.83 3.67 5.55
N VAL A 111 -1.34 2.93 6.55
CA VAL A 111 -1.89 3.52 7.78
C VAL A 111 -0.83 4.26 8.58
N VAL A 112 0.35 3.68 8.75
CA VAL A 112 1.46 4.29 9.49
C VAL A 112 1.95 5.56 8.80
N ILE A 113 2.16 5.51 7.48
CA ILE A 113 2.57 6.69 6.70
C ILE A 113 1.51 7.79 6.79
N SER A 114 0.23 7.43 6.65
CA SER A 114 -0.88 8.38 6.80
C SER A 114 -0.94 9.03 8.17
N TYR A 115 -0.68 8.27 9.22
CA TYR A 115 -0.62 8.80 10.58
C TYR A 115 0.48 9.86 10.75
N PHE A 116 1.66 9.62 10.18
CA PHE A 116 2.72 10.63 10.18
C PHE A 116 2.38 11.81 9.28
N ALA A 117 1.74 11.58 8.13
CA ALA A 117 1.29 12.64 7.23
C ALA A 117 0.26 13.56 7.92
N ASP A 118 -0.72 12.98 8.65
CA ASP A 118 -1.71 13.73 9.43
C ASP A 118 -1.07 14.54 10.57
N LYS A 119 0.09 14.12 11.08
CA LYS A 119 0.90 14.88 12.05
C LYS A 119 1.76 16.00 11.41
N GLY A 120 1.62 16.22 10.10
CA GLY A 120 2.32 17.28 9.38
C GLY A 120 3.69 16.87 8.85
N PHE A 121 4.02 15.57 8.83
CA PHE A 121 5.28 15.08 8.24
C PHE A 121 5.31 15.35 6.72
N SER A 122 4.16 15.35 6.05
CA SER A 122 4.04 15.66 4.62
C SER A 122 4.47 17.08 4.23
N ALA A 123 4.62 17.99 5.20
CA ALA A 123 5.11 19.35 4.96
C ALA A 123 6.65 19.45 4.87
N SER A 124 7.40 18.39 5.15
CA SER A 124 8.86 18.35 5.12
C SER A 124 9.36 17.14 4.36
N TYR A 125 10.21 17.34 3.37
CA TYR A 125 10.78 16.24 2.56
C TYR A 125 11.51 15.19 3.42
N ILE A 126 12.29 15.62 4.40
CA ILE A 126 13.03 14.71 5.29
C ILE A 126 12.07 13.87 6.13
N LYS A 127 11.04 14.48 6.71
CA LYS A 127 10.05 13.76 7.53
C LYS A 127 9.21 12.79 6.70
N THR A 128 8.83 13.19 5.48
CA THR A 128 8.15 12.31 4.53
C THR A 128 9.03 11.13 4.17
N PHE A 129 10.30 11.37 3.88
CA PHE A 129 11.26 10.30 3.56
C PHE A 129 11.42 9.30 4.72
N VAL A 130 11.53 9.78 5.96
CA VAL A 130 11.58 8.93 7.15
C VAL A 130 10.31 8.08 7.29
N SER A 131 9.12 8.66 7.07
CA SER A 131 7.87 7.91 7.16
C SER A 131 7.76 6.82 6.09
N ILE A 132 8.27 7.08 4.88
CA ILE A 132 8.34 6.11 3.78
C ILE A 132 9.32 4.97 4.13
N ILE A 133 10.49 5.26 4.68
CA ILE A 133 11.44 4.24 5.13
C ILE A 133 10.81 3.34 6.19
N LEU A 134 10.13 3.92 7.18
CA LEU A 134 9.42 3.13 8.20
C LEU A 134 8.34 2.25 7.58
N GLY A 135 7.56 2.78 6.63
CA GLY A 135 6.58 2.01 5.87
C GLY A 135 7.22 0.87 5.08
N SER A 136 8.36 1.11 4.41
CA SER A 136 9.11 0.09 3.68
C SER A 136 9.58 -1.04 4.61
N ILE A 137 10.15 -0.70 5.76
CA ILE A 137 10.59 -1.68 6.76
C ILE A 137 9.41 -2.56 7.19
N LEU A 138 8.22 -2.00 7.43
CA LEU A 138 7.04 -2.76 7.80
C LEU A 138 6.59 -3.71 6.68
N ILE A 139 6.57 -3.26 5.42
CA ILE A 139 6.22 -4.11 4.27
C ILE A 139 7.17 -5.30 4.17
N PHE A 140 8.48 -5.04 4.20
CA PHE A 140 9.49 -6.10 4.06
C PHE A 140 9.54 -7.02 5.27
N ALA A 141 9.43 -6.49 6.49
CA ALA A 141 9.43 -7.30 7.71
C ALA A 141 8.26 -8.30 7.68
N LEU A 142 7.04 -7.83 7.46
CA LEU A 142 5.86 -8.69 7.42
C LEU A 142 5.88 -9.63 6.21
N GLY A 143 6.34 -9.16 5.06
CA GLY A 143 6.50 -9.97 3.86
C GLY A 143 7.47 -11.11 4.06
N VAL A 144 8.68 -10.83 4.56
CA VAL A 144 9.73 -11.85 4.80
C VAL A 144 9.33 -12.82 5.93
N LEU A 145 8.72 -12.33 7.00
CA LEU A 145 8.24 -13.19 8.08
C LEU A 145 7.19 -14.18 7.58
N TYR A 146 6.22 -13.72 6.82
CA TYR A 146 5.18 -14.58 6.25
C TYR A 146 5.75 -15.54 5.20
N LEU A 147 6.58 -15.03 4.28
CA LEU A 147 7.25 -15.85 3.27
C LEU A 147 8.13 -16.92 3.90
N GLY A 148 8.85 -16.57 4.98
CA GLY A 148 9.70 -17.47 5.74
C GLY A 148 8.96 -18.65 6.32
N SER A 149 7.71 -18.49 6.73
CA SER A 149 6.85 -19.58 7.20
C SER A 149 6.45 -20.58 6.11
N ILE A 150 6.51 -20.15 4.83
CA ILE A 150 6.12 -20.98 3.67
C ILE A 150 7.34 -21.68 3.04
N ILE A 151 8.43 -20.94 2.78
CA ILE A 151 9.58 -21.46 2.01
C ILE A 151 10.88 -21.64 2.85
N GLY A 152 10.80 -21.31 4.13
CA GLY A 152 11.94 -21.29 5.06
C GLY A 152 12.64 -19.94 5.11
N TYR A 153 13.09 -19.58 6.31
CA TYR A 153 13.63 -18.23 6.59
C TYR A 153 14.89 -17.88 5.80
N ASN A 154 15.80 -18.83 5.60
CA ASN A 154 17.03 -18.58 4.84
C ASN A 154 16.75 -18.14 3.39
N LYS A 155 15.82 -18.82 2.72
CA LYS A 155 15.42 -18.49 1.35
C LYS A 155 14.59 -17.18 1.30
N ALA A 156 13.73 -16.98 2.29
CA ALA A 156 12.91 -15.79 2.38
C ALA A 156 13.75 -14.52 2.62
N ILE A 157 14.78 -14.58 3.45
CA ILE A 157 15.69 -13.46 3.70
C ILE A 157 16.48 -13.13 2.43
N GLN A 158 17.00 -14.12 1.71
CA GLN A 158 17.71 -13.89 0.45
C GLN A 158 16.80 -13.25 -0.59
N ALA A 159 15.59 -13.77 -0.77
CA ALA A 159 14.60 -13.18 -1.68
C ALA A 159 14.18 -11.77 -1.24
N GLY A 160 13.94 -11.55 0.06
CA GLY A 160 13.58 -10.25 0.62
C GLY A 160 14.69 -9.21 0.52
N LEU A 161 15.95 -9.59 0.75
CA LEU A 161 17.11 -8.70 0.58
C LEU A 161 17.30 -8.28 -0.87
N LEU A 162 17.14 -9.21 -1.83
CA LEU A 162 17.19 -8.90 -3.25
C LEU A 162 16.08 -7.90 -3.63
N LEU A 163 14.86 -8.10 -3.17
CA LEU A 163 13.74 -7.19 -3.37
C LEU A 163 14.01 -5.82 -2.72
N SER A 164 14.61 -5.79 -1.52
CA SER A 164 14.94 -4.54 -0.81
C SER A 164 16.03 -3.74 -1.51
N LEU A 165 17.10 -4.41 -1.99
CA LEU A 165 18.23 -3.75 -2.68
C LEU A 165 17.83 -3.11 -4.01
N ILE A 166 16.84 -3.66 -4.70
CA ILE A 166 16.39 -3.13 -5.99
C ILE A 166 15.36 -2.00 -5.79
N HIS A 167 14.72 -1.91 -4.62
CA HIS A 167 13.80 -0.80 -4.29
C HIS A 167 14.48 0.48 -3.79
N ILE A 168 15.76 0.43 -3.47
CA ILE A 168 16.58 1.58 -3.05
C ILE A 168 17.38 2.10 -4.24
#